data_febe957660f75217d7e8db06bde3d1c1
#
_entry.id   febe957660f75217d7e8db06bde3d1c1
#
_cell.length_a   1.000
_cell.length_b   1.000
_cell.length_c   1.000
_cell.angle_alpha   90.00
_cell.angle_beta   90.00
_cell.angle_gamma   90.00
#
_symmetry.space_group_name_H-M   'P 1'
#
loop_
_entity.id
_entity.type
_entity.pdbx_description
1 polymer ?
#
loop_
_entity_poly.entity_id
_entity_poly.type
_entity_poly.pdbx_seq_one_letter_code
_entity_poly.pdbx_strand_id
1 'polypeptide(L)'
;MRAITMLLEKLIRLECSLHGDMRKDREWLEQILHKEFREITRTGVLVTRTETIECLSAEINAPTILSRDYQLINVSDNFAILHYRTFNPDGSRTSLCSSCWERFDNDQWKLVFHQGTPESKES
;
A
#
# COMPACT_ATOMS: atom_id res chain seq x y z
N MET A 1 0.06 -15.66 17.93
CA MET A 1 1.25 -15.79 17.05
C MET A 1 0.86 -16.19 15.64
N ARG A 2 0.18 -17.33 15.51
CA ARG A 2 -0.23 -17.81 14.18
C ARG A 2 -1.18 -16.84 13.47
N ALA A 3 -2.13 -16.27 14.20
CA ALA A 3 -3.09 -15.32 13.62
C ALA A 3 -2.40 -14.04 13.14
N ILE A 4 -1.38 -13.56 13.87
CA ILE A 4 -0.63 -12.38 13.47
C ILE A 4 0.16 -12.66 12.20
N THR A 5 0.77 -13.85 12.09
CA THR A 5 1.51 -14.24 10.88
C THR A 5 0.59 -14.31 9.67
N MET A 6 -0.61 -14.89 9.86
CA MET A 6 -1.60 -14.98 8.76
C MET A 6 -2.08 -13.60 8.32
N LEU A 7 -2.29 -12.69 9.27
CA LEU A 7 -2.69 -11.33 8.93
C LEU A 7 -1.58 -10.61 8.16
N LEU A 8 -0.33 -10.74 8.63
CA LEU A 8 0.80 -10.14 7.94
C LEU A 8 0.89 -10.61 6.50
N GLU A 9 0.79 -11.93 6.27
CA GLU A 9 0.83 -12.50 4.93
C GLU A 9 -0.31 -11.98 4.06
N LYS A 10 -1.51 -11.88 4.63
CA LYS A 10 -2.68 -11.36 3.91
C LYS A 10 -2.47 -9.92 3.48
N LEU A 11 -2.02 -9.06 4.41
CA LEU A 11 -1.82 -7.65 4.11
C LEU A 11 -0.67 -7.44 3.12
N ILE A 12 0.38 -8.26 3.19
CA ILE A 12 1.46 -8.21 2.20
C ILE A 12 0.90 -8.51 0.80
N ARG A 13 0.04 -9.53 0.67
CA ARG A 13 -0.56 -9.85 -0.63
C ARG A 13 -1.40 -8.70 -1.15
N LEU A 14 -2.19 -8.06 -0.28
CA LEU A 14 -3.01 -6.92 -0.68
C LEU A 14 -2.16 -5.73 -1.10
N GLU A 15 -1.10 -5.44 -0.33
CA GLU A 15 -0.16 -4.38 -0.68
C GLU A 15 0.48 -4.64 -2.05
N CYS A 16 0.97 -5.86 -2.26
CA CYS A 16 1.65 -6.22 -3.51
C CYS A 16 0.71 -6.15 -4.71
N SER A 17 -0.59 -6.33 -4.52
CA SER A 17 -1.54 -6.16 -5.61
C SER A 17 -1.55 -4.74 -6.15
N LEU A 18 -1.13 -3.77 -5.34
CA LEU A 18 -1.07 -2.37 -5.72
C LEU A 18 0.31 -1.97 -6.28
N HIS A 19 1.25 -2.90 -6.29
CA HIS A 19 2.60 -2.67 -6.83
C HIS A 19 2.80 -3.26 -8.22
N GLY A 20 1.85 -4.07 -8.70
CA GLY A 20 1.96 -4.77 -9.97
C GLY A 20 0.78 -4.46 -10.90
N ASP A 21 0.41 -5.44 -11.72
CA ASP A 21 -0.61 -5.25 -12.75
C ASP A 21 -1.99 -4.90 -12.21
N MET A 22 -2.33 -5.37 -11.01
CA MET A 22 -3.64 -5.10 -10.42
C MET A 22 -3.87 -3.63 -10.11
N ARG A 23 -2.82 -2.84 -10.00
CA ARG A 23 -2.96 -1.41 -9.70
C ARG A 23 -3.65 -0.63 -10.81
N LYS A 24 -3.80 -1.21 -12.00
CA LYS A 24 -4.52 -0.58 -13.12
C LYS A 24 -5.98 -1.02 -13.18
N ASP A 25 -6.37 -2.02 -12.44
CA ASP A 25 -7.72 -2.57 -12.45
C ASP A 25 -8.64 -1.66 -11.62
N ARG A 26 -9.47 -0.88 -12.30
CA ARG A 26 -10.37 0.07 -11.64
C ARG A 26 -11.31 -0.61 -10.64
N GLU A 27 -11.86 -1.77 -11.00
CA GLU A 27 -12.76 -2.49 -10.11
C GLU A 27 -12.04 -2.91 -8.82
N TRP A 28 -10.81 -3.40 -8.96
CA TRP A 28 -10.00 -3.78 -7.81
C TRP A 28 -9.69 -2.56 -6.93
N LEU A 29 -9.31 -1.43 -7.55
CA LEU A 29 -9.03 -0.20 -6.81
C LEU A 29 -10.26 0.28 -6.05
N GLU A 30 -11.44 0.24 -6.67
CA GLU A 30 -12.67 0.66 -6.02
C GLU A 30 -13.02 -0.25 -4.85
N GLN A 31 -12.66 -1.52 -4.92
CA GLN A 31 -12.92 -2.49 -3.86
C GLN A 31 -11.93 -2.36 -2.70
N ILE A 32 -10.63 -2.23 -3.00
CA ILE A 32 -9.59 -2.27 -1.98
C ILE A 32 -9.35 -0.94 -1.27
N LEU A 33 -9.63 0.18 -1.93
CA LEU A 33 -9.43 1.49 -1.33
C LEU A 33 -10.65 1.92 -0.53
N HIS A 34 -10.41 2.29 0.73
CA HIS A 34 -11.46 2.81 1.61
C HIS A 34 -12.08 4.06 0.98
N LYS A 35 -13.36 4.31 1.25
CA LYS A 35 -14.06 5.48 0.69
C LYS A 35 -13.39 6.81 1.03
N GLU A 36 -12.66 6.87 2.13
CA GLU A 36 -11.95 8.07 2.59
C GLU A 36 -10.46 8.00 2.31
N PHE A 37 -10.02 7.08 1.45
CA PHE A 37 -8.60 6.87 1.18
C PHE A 37 -7.90 8.14 0.75
N ARG A 38 -6.70 8.35 1.28
CA ARG A 38 -5.79 9.42 0.86
C ARG A 38 -4.37 8.89 0.84
N GLU A 39 -3.57 9.50 0.01
CA GLU A 39 -2.15 9.17 -0.09
C GLU A 39 -1.31 10.43 -0.06
N ILE A 40 -0.17 10.36 0.63
CA ILE A 40 0.86 11.37 0.52
C ILE A 40 2.00 10.73 -0.28
N THR A 41 2.27 11.28 -1.46
CA THR A 41 3.27 10.71 -2.37
C THR A 41 4.70 11.02 -1.91
N ARG A 42 5.67 10.34 -2.54
CA ARG A 42 7.10 10.55 -2.25
C ARG A 42 7.52 12.01 -2.44
N THR A 43 6.82 12.76 -3.29
CA THR A 43 7.13 14.16 -3.56
C THR A 43 6.34 15.14 -2.70
N GLY A 44 5.57 14.62 -1.74
CA GLY A 44 4.83 15.46 -0.82
C GLY A 44 3.50 15.97 -1.33
N VAL A 45 2.88 15.26 -2.27
CA VAL A 45 1.57 15.63 -2.81
C VAL A 45 0.49 14.82 -2.14
N LEU A 46 -0.55 15.50 -1.65
CA LEU A 46 -1.73 14.83 -1.11
C LEU A 46 -2.68 14.47 -2.25
N VAL A 47 -3.03 13.19 -2.35
CA VAL A 47 -3.85 12.65 -3.43
C VAL A 47 -5.09 12.01 -2.83
N THR A 48 -6.27 12.31 -3.42
CA THR A 48 -7.54 11.73 -2.96
C THR A 48 -7.77 10.35 -3.57
N ARG A 49 -8.78 9.64 -3.05
CA ARG A 49 -9.19 8.34 -3.59
C ARG A 49 -9.51 8.43 -5.10
N THR A 50 -10.33 9.41 -5.47
CA THR A 50 -10.74 9.59 -6.87
C THR A 50 -9.52 9.84 -7.77
N GLU A 51 -8.64 10.74 -7.34
CA GLU A 51 -7.42 11.03 -8.09
C GLU A 51 -6.54 9.79 -8.22
N THR A 52 -6.41 9.01 -7.16
CA THR A 52 -5.62 7.78 -7.19
C THR A 52 -6.18 6.78 -8.19
N ILE A 53 -7.50 6.55 -8.14
CA ILE A 53 -8.15 5.60 -9.05
C ILE A 53 -7.99 6.04 -10.50
N GLU A 54 -8.23 7.32 -10.78
CA GLU A 54 -8.09 7.85 -12.13
C GLU A 54 -6.67 7.76 -12.66
N CYS A 55 -5.70 8.11 -11.81
CA CYS A 55 -4.30 8.08 -12.19
C CYS A 55 -3.81 6.65 -12.46
N LEU A 56 -4.07 5.73 -11.54
CA LEU A 56 -3.57 4.36 -11.66
C LEU A 56 -4.25 3.61 -12.80
N SER A 57 -5.57 3.78 -12.95
CA SER A 57 -6.31 3.08 -14.00
C SER A 57 -5.96 3.58 -15.40
N ALA A 58 -5.38 4.76 -15.49
CA ALA A 58 -4.96 5.34 -16.77
C ALA A 58 -3.52 5.02 -17.15
N GLU A 59 -2.74 4.36 -16.27
CA GLU A 59 -1.36 4.01 -16.56
C GLU A 59 -1.28 3.09 -17.76
N ILE A 60 -0.40 3.42 -18.71
CA ILE A 60 -0.16 2.59 -19.88
C ILE A 60 0.86 1.51 -19.53
N ASN A 61 1.94 1.90 -18.88
CA ASN A 61 2.99 0.98 -18.42
C ASN A 61 3.17 1.16 -16.92
N ALA A 62 2.64 0.21 -16.15
CA ALA A 62 2.82 0.25 -14.70
C ALA A 62 4.30 0.04 -14.38
N PRO A 63 4.88 0.85 -13.49
CA PRO A 63 6.26 0.64 -13.08
C PRO A 63 6.37 -0.66 -12.30
N THR A 64 7.53 -1.32 -12.39
CA THR A 64 7.81 -2.47 -11.55
C THR A 64 8.31 -1.96 -10.21
N ILE A 65 7.55 -2.23 -9.16
CA ILE A 65 7.90 -1.83 -7.82
C ILE A 65 8.11 -3.09 -6.99
N LEU A 66 9.28 -3.22 -6.39
CA LEU A 66 9.58 -4.32 -5.49
C LEU A 66 9.46 -3.83 -4.05
N SER A 67 9.20 -4.74 -3.13
CA SER A 67 9.01 -4.39 -1.73
C SER A 67 9.61 -5.45 -0.81
N ARG A 68 10.02 -5.01 0.39
CA ARG A 68 10.63 -5.88 1.39
C ARG A 68 10.55 -5.25 2.78
N ASP A 69 11.03 -6.00 3.78
CA ASP A 69 11.17 -5.53 5.16
C ASP A 69 9.83 -5.15 5.79
N TYR A 70 8.84 -6.01 5.60
CA TYR A 70 7.50 -5.77 6.13
C TYR A 70 7.45 -5.94 7.65
N GLN A 71 6.82 -4.97 8.30
CA GLN A 71 6.56 -5.01 9.73
C GLN A 71 5.11 -4.63 9.99
N LEU A 72 4.43 -5.40 10.82
CA LEU A 72 3.03 -5.20 11.15
C LEU A 72 2.89 -4.58 12.53
N ILE A 73 2.13 -3.49 12.62
CA ILE A 73 1.69 -2.94 13.89
C ILE A 73 0.20 -3.24 14.00
N ASN A 74 -0.16 -4.19 14.85
CA ASN A 74 -1.55 -4.59 15.04
C ASN A 74 -2.20 -3.70 16.10
N VAL A 75 -2.84 -2.61 15.66
CA VAL A 75 -3.39 -1.60 16.56
C VAL A 75 -4.63 -2.11 17.29
N SER A 76 -5.51 -2.81 16.57
CA SER A 76 -6.73 -3.38 17.13
C SER A 76 -7.18 -4.53 16.23
N ASP A 77 -8.28 -5.17 16.58
CA ASP A 77 -8.83 -6.26 15.76
C ASP A 77 -9.21 -5.79 14.36
N ASN A 78 -9.50 -4.50 14.21
CA ASN A 78 -10.01 -3.95 12.96
C ASN A 78 -9.09 -2.91 12.31
N PHE A 79 -7.90 -2.71 12.85
CA PHE A 79 -6.99 -1.70 12.31
C PHE A 79 -5.54 -2.12 12.46
N ALA A 80 -4.79 -2.04 11.37
CA ALA A 80 -3.39 -2.41 11.35
C ALA A 80 -2.58 -1.42 10.51
N ILE A 81 -1.34 -1.20 10.90
CA ILE A 81 -0.39 -0.41 10.13
C ILE A 81 0.68 -1.34 9.61
N LEU A 82 0.97 -1.25 8.31
CA LEU A 82 2.00 -2.03 7.67
C LEU A 82 3.12 -1.10 7.24
N HIS A 83 4.32 -1.34 7.75
CA HIS A 83 5.53 -0.63 7.32
C HIS A 83 6.35 -1.51 6.41
N TYR A 84 6.97 -0.93 5.39
CA TYR A 84 7.81 -1.70 4.47
C TYR A 84 8.67 -0.75 3.63
N ARG A 85 9.55 -1.32 2.82
CA ARG A 85 10.35 -0.56 1.87
C ARG A 85 9.96 -0.93 0.46
N THR A 86 9.96 0.06 -0.42
CA THR A 86 9.84 -0.17 -1.86
C THR A 86 11.11 0.29 -2.56
N PHE A 87 11.39 -0.30 -3.73
CA PHE A 87 12.59 0.02 -4.49
C PHE A 87 12.40 -0.40 -5.94
N ASN A 88 13.22 0.17 -6.84
CA ASN A 88 13.25 -0.24 -8.24
C ASN A 88 14.01 -1.56 -8.38
N PRO A 89 13.82 -2.30 -9.49
CA PRO A 89 14.56 -3.57 -9.70
C PRO A 89 16.07 -3.42 -9.62
N ASP A 90 16.63 -2.26 -9.91
CA ASP A 90 18.08 -2.02 -9.80
C ASP A 90 18.49 -1.63 -8.38
N GLY A 91 17.57 -1.64 -7.42
CA GLY A 91 17.83 -1.30 -6.04
C GLY A 91 17.79 0.19 -5.74
N SER A 92 17.53 1.03 -6.73
CA SER A 92 17.47 2.47 -6.53
C SER A 92 16.09 2.92 -6.04
N ARG A 93 15.99 4.19 -5.66
CA ARG A 93 14.76 4.87 -5.27
C ARG A 93 14.04 4.17 -4.12
N THR A 94 14.80 3.82 -3.09
CA THR A 94 14.22 3.22 -1.90
C THR A 94 13.34 4.22 -1.15
N SER A 95 12.15 3.77 -0.79
CA SER A 95 11.19 4.53 0.00
C SER A 95 10.83 3.77 1.25
N LEU A 96 10.59 4.51 2.32
CA LEU A 96 9.98 3.96 3.53
C LEU A 96 8.49 4.22 3.43
N CYS A 97 7.68 3.16 3.53
CA CYS A 97 6.25 3.23 3.31
C CYS A 97 5.46 2.85 4.55
N SER A 98 4.31 3.50 4.70
CA SER A 98 3.34 3.18 5.74
C SER A 98 1.97 3.06 5.09
N SER A 99 1.28 1.97 5.38
CA SER A 99 -0.09 1.74 4.92
C SER A 99 -0.97 1.46 6.12
N CYS A 100 -2.12 2.14 6.18
CA CYS A 100 -3.11 1.91 7.22
C CYS A 100 -4.27 1.12 6.64
N TRP A 101 -4.53 -0.04 7.24
CA TRP A 101 -5.56 -0.97 6.79
C TRP A 101 -6.66 -1.10 7.82
N GLU A 102 -7.91 -1.07 7.36
CA GLU A 102 -9.08 -1.25 8.22
C GLU A 102 -9.86 -2.48 7.80
N ARG A 103 -10.27 -3.28 8.79
CA ARG A 103 -11.04 -4.50 8.57
C ARG A 103 -12.53 -4.21 8.66
N PHE A 104 -13.24 -4.71 7.67
CA PHE A 104 -14.71 -4.66 7.62
C PHE A 104 -15.28 -6.06 7.78
N ASP A 105 -16.60 -6.18 7.69
CA ASP A 105 -17.28 -7.45 7.79
C ASP A 105 -16.71 -8.47 6.80
N ASN A 106 -16.78 -9.76 7.16
CA ASN A 106 -16.30 -10.85 6.34
C ASN A 106 -14.78 -10.84 6.11
N ASP A 107 -14.06 -10.27 7.08
CA ASP A 107 -12.58 -10.25 7.05
C ASP A 107 -12.03 -9.54 5.81
N GLN A 108 -12.75 -8.53 5.36
CA GLN A 108 -12.36 -7.69 4.23
C GLN A 108 -11.54 -6.49 4.72
N TRP A 109 -10.33 -6.35 4.21
CA TRP A 109 -9.46 -5.24 4.59
C TRP A 109 -9.41 -4.21 3.48
N LYS A 110 -9.49 -2.92 3.85
CA LYS A 110 -9.41 -1.82 2.90
C LYS A 110 -8.31 -0.86 3.32
N LEU A 111 -7.62 -0.33 2.32
CA LEU A 111 -6.53 0.63 2.54
C LEU A 111 -7.11 2.01 2.81
N VAL A 112 -6.79 2.57 3.98
CA VAL A 112 -7.31 3.87 4.41
C VAL A 112 -6.34 4.99 4.07
N PHE A 113 -5.05 4.74 4.21
CA PHE A 113 -4.02 5.76 4.03
C PHE A 113 -2.71 5.09 3.62
N HIS A 114 -1.97 5.78 2.76
CA HIS A 114 -0.64 5.34 2.35
C HIS A 114 0.28 6.54 2.27
N GLN A 115 1.52 6.38 2.73
CA GLN A 115 2.56 7.39 2.58
C GLN A 115 3.89 6.73 2.30
N GLY A 116 4.57 7.22 1.27
CA GLY A 116 5.93 6.80 0.95
C GLY A 116 6.85 7.99 1.07
N THR A 117 8.01 7.80 1.68
CA THR A 117 9.01 8.84 1.86
C THR A 117 10.35 8.33 1.36
N PRO A 118 11.07 9.11 0.54
CA PRO A 118 12.41 8.69 0.10
C PRO A 118 13.29 8.39 1.30
N GLU A 119 13.94 7.23 1.28
CA GLU A 119 14.83 6.85 2.37
C GLU A 119 16.11 7.68 2.28
N SER A 120 16.57 8.20 3.43
CA SER A 120 17.81 8.94 3.50
C SER A 120 18.99 8.04 3.14
N LYS A 121 19.91 8.56 2.34
CA LYS A 121 21.13 7.84 1.98
C LYS A 121 22.21 7.95 3.05
N GLU A 122 21.98 8.79 4.04
CA GLU A 122 22.91 8.91 5.15
C GLU A 122 22.66 7.82 6.16
N SER A 123 23.68 7.11 6.50
CA SER A 123 23.64 6.05 7.51
C SER A 123 24.03 6.57 8.87
#